data_c0b604babf5663c165aed3085c9852a1
#
_entry.id   c0b604babf5663c165aed3085c9852a1
#
_cell.length_a   1.000
_cell.length_b   1.000
_cell.length_c   1.000
_cell.angle_alpha   90.00
_cell.angle_beta   90.00
_cell.angle_gamma   90.00
#
_symmetry.space_group_name_H-M   'P 1'
#
loop_
_entity.id
_entity.type
_entity.pdbx_description
1 polymer ?
#
loop_
_entity_poly.entity_id
_entity_poly.type
_entity_poly.pdbx_seq_one_letter_code
_entity_poly.pdbx_strand_id
1 'polypeptide(L)'
;MDDEGRSGSADPGGRPRVPEGTDYGRTYDDDQSGALRDAPPSILEPISADAPVSGHRPAPDQPAALAADAPEHDFGAAKPIIVPALRPVGTQGRPISTLHGGAAEGPASHAQPLLDEGPCGLAVVYTMPATGFDVVVNGDHLASWGVSIDVVQDAAIENLRAWSAAAPWTDEVSGDRRLLSSDTGEGSDAARILLPEVREHLVRELGATGRVLVGLPERHLLVAGTLRPDDTAYAALFAEFVLEQSGGADEPIDRRVFELVDGQLVDFAG
;
A
#
# COMPACT_ATOMS: atom_id res chain seq x y z
N MET A 1 44.54 -39.83 54.90
CA MET A 1 44.69 -38.42 55.21
C MET A 1 43.73 -37.73 54.28
N ASP A 2 42.44 -37.72 54.63
CA ASP A 2 41.75 -36.76 55.52
C ASP A 2 41.80 -35.38 54.88
N ASP A 3 40.69 -34.87 54.36
CA ASP A 3 39.75 -34.02 55.07
C ASP A 3 38.56 -33.67 54.15
N GLU A 4 37.42 -34.02 54.48
CA GLU A 4 36.16 -33.31 54.79
C GLU A 4 36.01 -31.94 54.12
N GLY A 5 34.95 -31.71 53.32
CA GLY A 5 33.61 -31.46 53.79
C GLY A 5 33.21 -30.03 53.46
N ARG A 6 32.14 -29.86 52.73
CA ARG A 6 31.00 -29.03 53.09
C ARG A 6 29.96 -28.94 51.95
N SER A 7 28.85 -29.52 52.19
CA SER A 7 27.58 -29.27 51.56
C SER A 7 27.11 -27.84 51.80
N GLY A 8 26.71 -27.13 50.77
CA GLY A 8 26.00 -25.86 50.80
C GLY A 8 24.74 -25.96 49.97
N SER A 9 23.65 -26.29 50.68
CA SER A 9 22.27 -26.20 50.16
C SER A 9 21.95 -24.77 49.80
N ALA A 10 21.61 -24.52 48.55
CA ALA A 10 21.01 -23.25 48.11
C ALA A 10 19.54 -23.49 47.77
N ASP A 11 18.73 -22.81 48.53
CA ASP A 11 17.27 -22.68 48.50
C ASP A 11 16.79 -22.07 47.16
N PRO A 12 15.84 -22.71 46.41
CA PRO A 12 15.22 -22.09 45.24
C PRO A 12 13.85 -21.51 45.62
N GLY A 13 13.83 -20.26 46.11
CA GLY A 13 12.57 -19.64 46.53
C GLY A 13 12.59 -18.12 46.53
N GLY A 14 12.76 -17.50 45.37
CA GLY A 14 12.62 -16.07 45.21
C GLY A 14 11.70 -15.72 44.05
N ARG A 15 10.38 -15.71 44.28
CA ARG A 15 9.42 -15.12 43.37
C ARG A 15 9.61 -13.59 43.39
N PRO A 16 9.71 -12.89 42.24
CA PRO A 16 9.66 -11.45 42.23
C PRO A 16 8.28 -10.96 42.63
N ARG A 17 8.24 -10.07 43.64
CA ARG A 17 7.05 -9.36 44.06
C ARG A 17 6.63 -8.41 42.96
N VAL A 18 5.38 -8.58 42.49
CA VAL A 18 4.65 -7.59 41.70
C VAL A 18 4.28 -6.41 42.60
N PRO A 19 4.57 -5.14 42.26
CA PRO A 19 4.05 -4.03 43.04
C PRO A 19 2.54 -3.93 42.84
N GLU A 20 1.81 -4.03 43.94
CA GLU A 20 0.38 -3.69 44.03
C GLU A 20 0.19 -2.18 43.89
N GLY A 21 -0.82 -1.81 43.10
CA GLY A 21 -1.60 -0.62 43.33
C GLY A 21 -1.25 0.61 42.50
N THR A 22 -1.86 0.73 41.34
CA THR A 22 -2.38 2.03 40.92
C THR A 22 -3.82 1.84 40.46
N ASP A 23 -4.69 2.11 41.39
CA ASP A 23 -6.14 2.19 41.26
C ASP A 23 -6.48 3.45 40.44
N TYR A 24 -6.77 3.31 39.14
CA TYR A 24 -7.40 4.36 38.34
C TYR A 24 -8.90 4.21 38.44
N GLY A 25 -9.42 4.53 39.62
CA GLY A 25 -10.84 4.81 39.83
C GLY A 25 -11.25 6.05 39.01
N ARG A 26 -11.73 5.86 37.77
CA ARG A 26 -12.58 6.85 37.12
C ARG A 26 -13.99 6.68 37.64
N THR A 27 -14.32 7.45 38.64
CA THR A 27 -15.69 7.80 38.96
C THR A 27 -16.26 8.61 37.78
N TYR A 28 -17.15 7.99 37.02
CA TYR A 28 -18.07 8.74 36.16
C TYR A 28 -19.07 9.43 37.09
N ASP A 29 -18.96 10.73 37.22
CA ASP A 29 -20.00 11.57 37.79
C ASP A 29 -21.21 11.53 36.85
N ASP A 30 -22.21 10.77 37.28
CA ASP A 30 -23.58 10.74 36.77
C ASP A 30 -24.32 11.95 37.32
N ASP A 31 -24.00 13.19 36.87
CA ASP A 31 -24.76 14.38 37.27
C ASP A 31 -24.79 15.41 36.14
N GLN A 32 -25.44 15.07 35.04
CA GLN A 32 -25.94 16.02 34.05
C GLN A 32 -27.37 15.69 33.58
N SER A 33 -28.26 15.45 34.53
CA SER A 33 -29.69 15.47 34.31
C SER A 33 -30.26 16.86 34.74
N GLY A 34 -29.87 17.93 34.01
CA GLY A 34 -30.29 19.23 34.42
C GLY A 34 -30.08 20.37 33.43
N ALA A 35 -30.27 20.15 32.11
CA ALA A 35 -30.29 21.25 31.16
C ALA A 35 -31.03 20.92 29.86
N LEU A 36 -32.26 20.43 29.98
CA LEU A 36 -33.21 20.33 28.86
C LEU A 36 -34.47 21.12 29.19
N ARG A 37 -34.31 22.40 29.55
CA ARG A 37 -35.40 23.38 29.58
C ARG A 37 -34.84 24.64 28.97
N ASP A 38 -35.45 24.99 27.82
CA ASP A 38 -35.33 26.22 27.03
C ASP A 38 -34.71 26.00 25.63
N ALA A 39 -35.27 25.03 24.87
CA ALA A 39 -35.28 25.17 23.44
C ALA A 39 -36.44 26.07 23.03
N PRO A 40 -36.20 27.14 22.25
CA PRO A 40 -37.27 27.96 21.74
C PRO A 40 -38.19 27.13 20.85
N PRO A 41 -39.51 27.39 20.84
CA PRO A 41 -40.44 26.64 20.02
C PRO A 41 -40.04 26.80 18.54
N SER A 42 -39.89 25.71 17.87
CA SER A 42 -39.69 25.64 16.42
C SER A 42 -40.94 26.24 15.76
N ILE A 43 -40.80 27.44 15.23
CA ILE A 43 -41.85 28.08 14.42
C ILE A 43 -41.73 27.39 13.03
N LEU A 44 -42.42 26.28 12.88
CA LEU A 44 -42.77 25.76 11.57
C LEU A 44 -43.91 26.66 11.07
N GLU A 45 -43.58 27.70 10.31
CA GLU A 45 -44.59 28.40 9.52
C GLU A 45 -45.16 27.41 8.50
N PRO A 46 -46.49 27.32 8.35
CA PRO A 46 -47.09 26.49 7.33
C PRO A 46 -46.66 27.04 5.96
N ILE A 47 -46.00 26.19 5.18
CA ILE A 47 -45.63 26.46 3.79
C ILE A 47 -46.92 26.73 3.06
N SER A 48 -47.13 27.96 2.60
CA SER A 48 -48.27 28.38 1.79
C SER A 48 -48.29 27.57 0.50
N ALA A 49 -49.35 26.83 0.26
CA ALA A 49 -49.50 25.92 -0.90
C ALA A 49 -49.56 26.64 -2.26
N ASP A 50 -49.45 27.98 -2.29
CA ASP A 50 -49.52 28.84 -3.49
C ASP A 50 -48.20 29.54 -3.86
N ALA A 51 -47.04 29.08 -3.37
CA ALA A 51 -45.81 29.57 -3.92
C ALA A 51 -45.65 29.00 -5.35
N PRO A 52 -45.46 29.87 -6.40
CA PRO A 52 -45.19 29.36 -7.73
C PRO A 52 -43.97 28.49 -7.65
N VAL A 53 -44.11 27.22 -8.07
CA VAL A 53 -42.99 26.31 -8.25
C VAL A 53 -42.08 27.02 -9.26
N SER A 54 -41.06 27.67 -8.73
CA SER A 54 -39.99 28.27 -9.53
C SER A 54 -39.41 27.12 -10.30
N GLY A 55 -39.79 27.02 -11.58
CA GLY A 55 -39.30 25.96 -12.46
C GLY A 55 -37.80 25.95 -12.33
N HIS A 56 -37.28 24.86 -11.82
CA HIS A 56 -35.86 24.59 -11.79
C HIS A 56 -35.43 24.60 -13.25
N ARG A 57 -34.97 25.77 -13.69
CA ARG A 57 -34.28 25.88 -14.97
C ARG A 57 -33.06 25.00 -14.79
N PRO A 58 -32.96 23.88 -15.55
CA PRO A 58 -31.75 23.07 -15.45
C PRO A 58 -30.58 24.03 -15.65
N ALA A 59 -29.60 23.98 -14.75
CA ALA A 59 -28.37 24.72 -14.93
C ALA A 59 -27.87 24.40 -16.34
N PRO A 60 -27.42 25.40 -17.11
CA PRO A 60 -26.93 25.15 -18.46
C PRO A 60 -25.86 24.08 -18.38
N ASP A 61 -25.93 23.10 -19.31
CA ASP A 61 -25.07 21.95 -19.48
C ASP A 61 -23.57 22.32 -19.46
N GLN A 62 -23.03 22.56 -18.27
CA GLN A 62 -21.59 22.62 -18.04
C GLN A 62 -20.93 21.27 -17.67
N PRO A 63 -21.67 20.19 -17.33
CA PRO A 63 -21.00 18.95 -16.96
C PRO A 63 -20.45 18.14 -18.14
N ALA A 64 -21.01 18.24 -19.33
CA ALA A 64 -20.63 17.37 -20.43
C ALA A 64 -19.26 17.70 -21.02
N ALA A 65 -18.87 18.96 -21.11
CA ALA A 65 -17.56 19.36 -21.66
C ALA A 65 -16.45 19.12 -20.63
N LEU A 66 -16.69 19.37 -19.35
CA LEU A 66 -15.73 19.06 -18.27
C LEU A 66 -15.56 17.56 -18.03
N ALA A 67 -16.60 16.76 -18.32
CA ALA A 67 -16.52 15.30 -18.23
C ALA A 67 -15.79 14.66 -19.41
N ALA A 68 -15.77 15.30 -20.57
CA ALA A 68 -15.07 14.76 -21.74
C ALA A 68 -13.54 14.84 -21.64
N ASP A 69 -13.03 15.81 -20.87
CA ASP A 69 -11.60 16.02 -20.64
C ASP A 69 -11.11 15.33 -19.34
N ALA A 70 -12.01 14.65 -18.63
CA ALA A 70 -11.61 13.89 -17.43
C ALA A 70 -10.77 12.67 -17.81
N PRO A 71 -9.71 12.32 -17.05
CA PRO A 71 -8.84 11.20 -17.36
C PRO A 71 -9.58 9.87 -17.59
N GLU A 72 -10.73 9.66 -16.94
CA GLU A 72 -11.56 8.47 -17.13
C GLU A 72 -12.16 8.36 -18.55
N HIS A 73 -12.25 9.48 -19.28
CA HIS A 73 -12.86 9.55 -20.61
C HIS A 73 -11.90 9.96 -21.72
N ASP A 74 -10.75 10.54 -21.38
CA ASP A 74 -9.73 10.97 -22.34
C ASP A 74 -8.37 10.36 -22.02
N PHE A 75 -7.88 9.49 -22.91
CA PHE A 75 -6.57 8.89 -22.76
C PHE A 75 -5.44 9.92 -22.80
N GLY A 76 -5.59 11.02 -23.53
CA GLY A 76 -4.60 12.09 -23.56
C GLY A 76 -4.38 12.73 -22.20
N ALA A 77 -5.45 12.88 -21.39
CA ALA A 77 -5.39 13.34 -20.02
C ALA A 77 -4.92 12.24 -19.03
N ALA A 78 -5.31 10.99 -19.27
CA ALA A 78 -4.93 9.86 -18.43
C ALA A 78 -3.47 9.44 -18.60
N LYS A 79 -2.98 9.42 -19.86
CA LYS A 79 -1.65 8.92 -20.21
C LYS A 79 -0.50 9.44 -19.33
N PRO A 80 -0.38 10.75 -19.02
CA PRO A 80 0.74 11.27 -18.23
C PRO A 80 0.67 10.94 -16.73
N ILE A 81 -0.46 10.42 -16.24
CA ILE A 81 -0.69 10.19 -14.81
C ILE A 81 -0.93 8.72 -14.45
N ILE A 82 -1.09 7.84 -15.44
CA ILE A 82 -1.24 6.40 -15.16
C ILE A 82 0.08 5.85 -14.65
N VAL A 83 0.02 5.11 -13.53
CA VAL A 83 1.16 4.38 -12.95
C VAL A 83 0.77 2.95 -12.58
N PRO A 84 1.71 2.00 -12.61
CA PRO A 84 1.44 0.67 -12.10
C PRO A 84 1.49 0.69 -10.57
N ALA A 85 0.66 -0.13 -9.94
CA ALA A 85 0.67 -0.35 -8.51
C ALA A 85 0.64 -1.85 -8.19
N LEU A 86 1.47 -2.27 -7.24
CA LEU A 86 1.46 -3.62 -6.72
C LEU A 86 0.24 -3.82 -5.80
N ARG A 87 -0.30 -5.04 -5.83
CA ARG A 87 -1.40 -5.48 -4.97
C ARG A 87 -1.11 -6.87 -4.39
N PRO A 88 -1.72 -7.21 -3.24
CA PRO A 88 -1.55 -8.51 -2.61
C PRO A 88 -1.88 -9.68 -3.53
N VAL A 89 -1.28 -10.83 -3.23
CA VAL A 89 -1.68 -12.11 -3.83
C VAL A 89 -3.16 -12.35 -3.61
N GLY A 90 -3.88 -12.76 -4.66
CA GLY A 90 -5.31 -13.03 -4.59
C GLY A 90 -6.21 -11.80 -4.73
N THR A 91 -5.65 -10.65 -5.10
CA THR A 91 -6.45 -9.47 -5.49
C THR A 91 -7.46 -9.84 -6.57
N GLN A 92 -8.70 -9.44 -6.38
CA GLN A 92 -9.78 -9.75 -7.31
C GLN A 92 -9.81 -8.77 -8.48
N GLY A 93 -10.01 -9.30 -9.68
CA GLY A 93 -10.06 -8.51 -10.90
C GLY A 93 -10.07 -9.39 -12.14
N ARG A 94 -9.99 -8.76 -13.30
CA ARG A 94 -9.94 -9.43 -14.60
C ARG A 94 -8.51 -9.55 -15.09
N PRO A 95 -7.98 -10.79 -15.27
CA PRO A 95 -6.65 -10.96 -15.84
C PRO A 95 -6.55 -10.36 -17.24
N ILE A 96 -5.50 -9.59 -17.50
CA ILE A 96 -5.23 -8.96 -18.80
C ILE A 96 -5.13 -10.01 -19.91
N SER A 97 -4.58 -11.19 -19.61
CA SER A 97 -4.48 -12.30 -20.55
C SER A 97 -5.83 -12.72 -21.16
N THR A 98 -6.94 -12.48 -20.48
CA THR A 98 -8.28 -12.77 -20.97
C THR A 98 -8.78 -11.77 -22.04
N LEU A 99 -8.17 -10.58 -22.12
CA LEU A 99 -8.52 -9.58 -23.14
C LEU A 99 -8.15 -10.02 -24.55
N HIS A 100 -7.14 -10.87 -24.69
CA HIS A 100 -6.67 -11.39 -25.97
C HIS A 100 -7.45 -12.61 -26.45
N GLY A 101 -8.34 -13.18 -25.61
CA GLY A 101 -9.05 -14.45 -25.87
C GLY A 101 -10.38 -14.35 -26.61
N GLY A 102 -10.91 -13.16 -26.90
CA GLY A 102 -12.14 -12.98 -27.69
C GLY A 102 -13.43 -13.53 -27.05
N ALA A 103 -13.43 -13.90 -25.78
CA ALA A 103 -14.61 -14.33 -25.07
C ALA A 103 -15.54 -13.14 -24.84
N ALA A 104 -16.77 -13.21 -25.36
CA ALA A 104 -17.81 -12.23 -25.09
C ALA A 104 -18.18 -12.29 -23.60
N GLU A 105 -17.70 -11.34 -22.83
CA GLU A 105 -17.98 -11.24 -21.40
C GLU A 105 -19.17 -10.32 -21.15
N GLY A 106 -19.94 -10.64 -20.11
CA GLY A 106 -21.10 -9.84 -19.74
C GLY A 106 -20.67 -8.47 -19.18
N PRO A 107 -21.57 -7.46 -19.18
CA PRO A 107 -21.25 -6.07 -18.82
C PRO A 107 -20.64 -5.89 -17.43
N ALA A 108 -20.89 -6.81 -16.49
CA ALA A 108 -20.32 -6.73 -15.13
C ALA A 108 -18.79 -6.95 -15.09
N SER A 109 -18.20 -7.60 -16.09
CA SER A 109 -16.75 -7.86 -16.14
C SER A 109 -15.92 -6.67 -16.55
N HIS A 110 -16.52 -5.69 -17.24
CA HIS A 110 -15.81 -4.50 -17.72
C HIS A 110 -15.45 -3.52 -16.59
N ALA A 111 -16.26 -3.46 -15.53
CA ALA A 111 -16.01 -2.58 -14.38
C ALA A 111 -14.96 -3.14 -13.40
N GLN A 112 -14.54 -4.41 -13.55
CA GLN A 112 -13.52 -4.99 -12.68
C GLN A 112 -12.14 -4.43 -13.01
N PRO A 113 -11.26 -4.23 -11.99
CA PRO A 113 -9.87 -3.88 -12.19
C PRO A 113 -9.18 -4.85 -13.16
N LEU A 114 -8.37 -4.32 -14.07
CA LEU A 114 -7.50 -5.14 -14.90
C LEU A 114 -6.27 -5.55 -14.09
N LEU A 115 -5.97 -6.84 -14.10
CA LEU A 115 -4.87 -7.44 -13.36
C LEU A 115 -3.80 -7.98 -14.31
N ASP A 116 -2.57 -7.54 -14.10
CA ASP A 116 -1.40 -8.12 -14.71
C ASP A 116 -0.66 -9.01 -13.70
N GLU A 117 0.17 -9.93 -14.19
CA GLU A 117 1.03 -10.75 -13.35
C GLU A 117 2.23 -9.95 -12.85
N GLY A 118 2.35 -9.83 -11.53
CA GLY A 118 3.53 -9.29 -10.88
C GLY A 118 4.50 -10.37 -10.40
N PRO A 119 5.64 -9.96 -9.85
CA PRO A 119 6.62 -10.90 -9.30
C PRO A 119 6.06 -11.66 -8.10
N CYS A 120 6.46 -12.91 -7.91
CA CYS A 120 6.11 -13.76 -6.75
C CYS A 120 4.60 -13.91 -6.49
N GLY A 121 3.79 -13.85 -7.57
CA GLY A 121 2.34 -13.98 -7.50
C GLY A 121 1.61 -12.72 -7.02
N LEU A 122 2.31 -11.61 -6.83
CA LEU A 122 1.67 -10.30 -6.63
C LEU A 122 0.87 -9.92 -7.86
N ALA A 123 -0.18 -9.13 -7.69
CA ALA A 123 -0.89 -8.55 -8.82
C ALA A 123 -0.36 -7.15 -9.12
N VAL A 124 -0.40 -6.76 -10.40
CA VAL A 124 -0.18 -5.39 -10.85
C VAL A 124 -1.49 -4.84 -11.37
N VAL A 125 -1.86 -3.65 -10.89
CA VAL A 125 -2.97 -2.86 -11.42
C VAL A 125 -2.41 -1.55 -11.98
N TYR A 126 -3.18 -0.90 -12.83
CA TYR A 126 -2.85 0.43 -13.36
C TYR A 126 -3.77 1.44 -12.72
N THR A 127 -3.23 2.50 -12.16
CA THR A 127 -3.98 3.49 -11.39
C THR A 127 -3.74 4.91 -11.91
N MET A 128 -4.75 5.75 -11.74
CA MET A 128 -4.69 7.19 -11.94
C MET A 128 -4.95 7.86 -10.61
N PRO A 129 -4.04 8.72 -10.12
CA PRO A 129 -4.27 9.45 -8.88
C PRO A 129 -5.44 10.44 -9.06
N ALA A 130 -6.36 10.43 -8.09
CA ALA A 130 -7.45 11.39 -7.98
C ALA A 130 -7.42 12.03 -6.59
N THR A 131 -8.29 13.02 -6.34
CA THR A 131 -8.33 13.69 -5.03
C THR A 131 -8.79 12.74 -3.94
N GLY A 132 -7.82 12.22 -3.15
CA GLY A 132 -8.08 11.39 -1.98
C GLY A 132 -8.30 9.89 -2.26
N PHE A 133 -8.16 9.43 -3.49
CA PHE A 133 -8.22 8.02 -3.89
C PHE A 133 -7.55 7.79 -5.23
N ASP A 134 -7.33 6.53 -5.59
CA ASP A 134 -6.85 6.14 -6.91
C ASP A 134 -8.00 5.52 -7.73
N VAL A 135 -8.11 5.92 -8.97
CA VAL A 135 -8.98 5.27 -9.95
C VAL A 135 -8.23 4.11 -10.58
N VAL A 136 -8.75 2.89 -10.43
CA VAL A 136 -8.13 1.71 -11.02
C VAL A 136 -8.64 1.49 -12.43
N VAL A 137 -7.73 1.30 -13.38
CA VAL A 137 -8.05 1.05 -14.79
C VAL A 137 -8.82 -0.26 -14.95
N ASN A 138 -9.88 -0.23 -15.73
CA ASN A 138 -10.74 -1.36 -16.04
C ASN A 138 -11.09 -1.42 -17.54
N GLY A 139 -11.91 -2.37 -17.94
CA GLY A 139 -12.31 -2.56 -19.34
C GLY A 139 -13.12 -1.40 -19.91
N ASP A 140 -13.90 -0.69 -19.09
CA ASP A 140 -14.70 0.47 -19.54
C ASP A 140 -13.79 1.65 -19.86
N HIS A 141 -12.70 1.85 -19.12
CA HIS A 141 -11.68 2.84 -19.46
C HIS A 141 -11.06 2.56 -20.84
N LEU A 142 -10.62 1.31 -21.08
CA LEU A 142 -10.04 0.95 -22.40
C LEU A 142 -11.03 1.20 -23.55
N ALA A 143 -12.30 0.87 -23.36
CA ALA A 143 -13.35 1.09 -24.35
C ALA A 143 -13.59 2.60 -24.58
N SER A 144 -13.63 3.40 -23.50
CA SER A 144 -13.81 4.85 -23.56
C SER A 144 -12.65 5.53 -24.26
N TRP A 145 -11.42 5.10 -23.94
CA TRP A 145 -10.19 5.66 -24.52
C TRP A 145 -9.90 5.20 -25.95
N GLY A 146 -10.47 4.08 -26.38
CA GLY A 146 -10.21 3.48 -27.69
C GLY A 146 -8.77 2.96 -27.83
N VAL A 147 -8.13 2.53 -26.74
CA VAL A 147 -6.74 2.02 -26.72
C VAL A 147 -6.69 0.58 -26.22
N SER A 148 -5.63 -0.14 -26.58
CA SER A 148 -5.34 -1.46 -26.04
C SER A 148 -4.68 -1.34 -24.67
N ILE A 149 -4.72 -2.46 -23.91
CA ILE A 149 -4.05 -2.53 -22.62
C ILE A 149 -2.53 -2.35 -22.73
N ASP A 150 -1.91 -2.82 -23.82
CA ASP A 150 -0.45 -2.68 -24.02
C ASP A 150 -0.04 -1.20 -24.04
N VAL A 151 -0.85 -0.33 -24.65
CA VAL A 151 -0.61 1.12 -24.67
C VAL A 151 -0.68 1.72 -23.27
N VAL A 152 -1.57 1.21 -22.42
CA VAL A 152 -1.69 1.62 -21.01
C VAL A 152 -0.49 1.14 -20.21
N GLN A 153 -0.07 -0.12 -20.40
CA GLN A 153 1.09 -0.71 -19.74
C GLN A 153 2.37 0.08 -20.07
N ASP A 154 2.59 0.35 -21.35
CA ASP A 154 3.77 1.12 -21.79
C ASP A 154 3.79 2.51 -21.15
N ALA A 155 2.66 3.22 -21.18
CA ALA A 155 2.55 4.55 -20.59
C ALA A 155 2.80 4.51 -19.06
N ALA A 156 2.23 3.53 -18.36
CA ALA A 156 2.37 3.39 -16.91
C ALA A 156 3.83 3.12 -16.51
N ILE A 157 4.51 2.22 -17.22
CA ILE A 157 5.93 1.91 -16.96
C ILE A 157 6.83 3.10 -17.31
N GLU A 158 6.54 3.85 -18.38
CA GLU A 158 7.28 5.07 -18.74
C GLU A 158 7.15 6.14 -17.63
N ASN A 159 5.93 6.37 -17.14
CA ASN A 159 5.68 7.31 -16.04
C ASN A 159 6.36 6.87 -14.74
N LEU A 160 6.25 5.59 -14.38
CA LEU A 160 6.95 5.05 -13.21
C LEU A 160 8.47 5.24 -13.32
N ARG A 161 9.04 4.98 -14.52
CA ARG A 161 10.47 5.15 -14.75
C ARG A 161 10.90 6.61 -14.60
N ALA A 162 10.14 7.54 -15.18
CA ALA A 162 10.42 8.96 -15.09
C ALA A 162 10.34 9.45 -13.64
N TRP A 163 9.32 9.05 -12.90
CA TRP A 163 9.16 9.35 -11.48
C TRP A 163 10.28 8.73 -10.63
N SER A 164 10.56 7.43 -10.82
CA SER A 164 11.57 6.68 -10.07
C SER A 164 12.98 7.26 -10.23
N ALA A 165 13.31 7.83 -11.40
CA ALA A 165 14.60 8.47 -11.64
C ALA A 165 14.81 9.73 -10.80
N ALA A 166 13.73 10.42 -10.42
CA ALA A 166 13.76 11.61 -9.58
C ALA A 166 13.56 11.31 -8.08
N ALA A 167 12.91 10.18 -7.75
CA ALA A 167 12.60 9.79 -6.38
C ALA A 167 13.87 9.43 -5.59
N PRO A 168 14.05 9.99 -4.38
CA PRO A 168 15.25 9.74 -3.57
C PRO A 168 15.28 8.30 -3.04
N TRP A 169 16.48 7.88 -2.65
CA TRP A 169 16.71 6.71 -1.81
C TRP A 169 17.24 7.18 -0.45
N THR A 170 16.77 6.56 0.61
CA THR A 170 17.38 6.66 1.93
C THR A 170 18.37 5.51 2.07
N ASP A 171 19.60 5.82 2.48
CA ASP A 171 20.70 4.85 2.66
C ASP A 171 21.12 4.85 4.12
N GLU A 172 20.87 3.74 4.80
CA GLU A 172 21.17 3.57 6.21
C GLU A 172 22.27 2.51 6.38
N VAL A 173 23.34 2.90 7.08
CA VAL A 173 24.48 2.03 7.39
C VAL A 173 24.62 1.90 8.89
N SER A 174 24.57 0.67 9.40
CA SER A 174 24.80 0.35 10.80
C SER A 174 25.81 -0.78 10.94
N GLY A 175 27.05 -0.43 11.25
CA GLY A 175 28.16 -1.37 11.22
C GLY A 175 28.37 -1.92 9.81
N ASP A 176 28.23 -3.25 9.68
CA ASP A 176 28.38 -3.94 8.39
C ASP A 176 27.03 -4.14 7.65
N ARG A 177 25.93 -3.67 8.23
CA ARG A 177 24.59 -3.77 7.66
C ARG A 177 24.27 -2.52 6.87
N ARG A 178 23.71 -2.69 5.69
CA ARG A 178 23.23 -1.60 4.84
C ARG A 178 21.81 -1.85 4.40
N LEU A 179 21.00 -0.81 4.49
CA LEU A 179 19.60 -0.81 4.11
C LEU A 179 19.35 0.35 3.15
N LEU A 180 18.71 0.09 2.03
CA LEU A 180 18.18 1.11 1.13
C LEU A 180 16.66 1.10 1.23
N SER A 181 16.06 2.28 1.35
CA SER A 181 14.60 2.40 1.31
C SER A 181 14.15 3.51 0.36
N SER A 182 12.98 3.31 -0.23
CA SER A 182 12.20 4.31 -0.93
C SER A 182 10.90 4.46 -0.17
N ASP A 183 10.66 5.65 0.37
CA ASP A 183 9.49 6.02 1.16
C ASP A 183 9.24 7.52 0.90
N THR A 184 8.61 7.82 -0.23
CA THR A 184 8.33 9.20 -0.63
C THR A 184 6.95 9.67 -0.17
N GLY A 185 6.08 8.72 0.22
CA GLY A 185 4.68 8.99 0.53
C GLY A 185 3.79 9.24 -0.71
N GLU A 186 4.35 9.10 -1.93
CA GLU A 186 3.60 9.33 -3.18
C GLU A 186 2.89 8.07 -3.72
N GLY A 187 3.11 6.91 -3.10
CA GLY A 187 2.39 5.67 -3.39
C GLY A 187 2.90 4.84 -4.55
N SER A 188 4.06 5.19 -5.12
CA SER A 188 4.68 4.42 -6.21
C SER A 188 5.96 3.71 -5.79
N ASP A 189 6.34 3.80 -4.51
CA ASP A 189 7.62 3.33 -4.00
C ASP A 189 7.80 1.82 -4.17
N ALA A 190 6.82 1.03 -3.72
CA ALA A 190 6.86 -0.43 -3.89
C ALA A 190 6.87 -0.85 -5.36
N ALA A 191 6.16 -0.11 -6.24
CA ALA A 191 6.10 -0.42 -7.66
C ALA A 191 7.44 -0.25 -8.38
N ARG A 192 8.40 0.50 -7.81
CA ARG A 192 9.76 0.64 -8.37
C ARG A 192 10.44 -0.70 -8.64
N ILE A 193 10.11 -1.74 -7.87
CA ILE A 193 10.67 -3.09 -8.04
C ILE A 193 10.31 -3.70 -9.40
N LEU A 194 9.25 -3.21 -10.08
CA LEU A 194 8.88 -3.64 -11.42
C LEU A 194 9.92 -3.22 -12.47
N LEU A 195 10.69 -2.16 -12.20
CA LEU A 195 11.69 -1.62 -13.11
C LEU A 195 13.00 -2.42 -13.06
N PRO A 196 13.49 -2.95 -14.19
CA PRO A 196 14.77 -3.66 -14.24
C PRO A 196 15.93 -2.81 -13.70
N GLU A 197 15.98 -1.53 -14.06
CA GLU A 197 17.02 -0.60 -13.63
C GLU A 197 17.06 -0.37 -12.11
N VAL A 198 15.92 -0.49 -11.43
CA VAL A 198 15.85 -0.44 -9.97
C VAL A 198 16.43 -1.71 -9.36
N ARG A 199 16.06 -2.87 -9.89
CA ARG A 199 16.65 -4.14 -9.41
C ARG A 199 18.16 -4.19 -9.63
N GLU A 200 18.64 -3.73 -10.77
CA GLU A 200 20.07 -3.59 -11.05
C GLU A 200 20.74 -2.60 -10.08
N HIS A 201 20.09 -1.49 -9.77
CA HIS A 201 20.59 -0.55 -8.77
C HIS A 201 20.75 -1.22 -7.40
N LEU A 202 19.71 -1.90 -6.91
CA LEU A 202 19.76 -2.62 -5.63
C LEU A 202 20.86 -3.68 -5.60
N VAL A 203 21.01 -4.48 -6.65
CA VAL A 203 22.08 -5.48 -6.75
C VAL A 203 23.45 -4.83 -6.75
N ARG A 204 23.64 -3.73 -7.47
CA ARG A 204 24.92 -3.01 -7.52
C ARG A 204 25.29 -2.42 -6.17
N GLU A 205 24.33 -1.85 -5.45
CA GLU A 205 24.58 -1.17 -4.16
C GLU A 205 24.72 -2.15 -2.99
N LEU A 206 23.96 -3.23 -2.99
CA LEU A 206 23.82 -4.15 -1.85
C LEU A 206 24.43 -5.52 -2.09
N GLY A 207 24.55 -5.95 -3.36
CA GLY A 207 24.92 -7.33 -3.70
C GLY A 207 26.40 -7.67 -3.56
N ALA A 208 27.29 -6.68 -3.38
CA ALA A 208 28.74 -6.92 -3.40
C ALA A 208 29.23 -7.80 -2.23
N THR A 209 28.54 -7.85 -1.11
CA THR A 209 28.96 -8.54 0.11
C THR A 209 28.01 -9.64 0.60
N GLY A 210 26.90 -9.86 -0.10
CA GLY A 210 25.91 -10.85 0.31
C GLY A 210 24.71 -10.95 -0.62
N ARG A 211 23.66 -11.59 -0.12
CA ARG A 211 22.36 -11.71 -0.78
C ARG A 211 21.56 -10.42 -0.60
N VAL A 212 20.77 -10.03 -1.58
CA VAL A 212 19.93 -8.82 -1.51
C VAL A 212 18.52 -9.22 -1.12
N LEU A 213 18.13 -8.91 0.10
CA LEU A 213 16.75 -9.04 0.59
C LEU A 213 15.92 -7.85 0.14
N VAL A 214 14.64 -8.10 -0.13
CA VAL A 214 13.66 -7.06 -0.51
C VAL A 214 12.38 -7.25 0.29
N GLY A 215 11.85 -6.16 0.82
CA GLY A 215 10.53 -6.07 1.45
C GLY A 215 9.63 -5.11 0.68
N LEU A 216 8.37 -5.51 0.52
CA LEU A 216 7.29 -4.72 -0.10
C LEU A 216 6.10 -4.69 0.86
N PRO A 217 6.27 -4.10 2.06
CA PRO A 217 5.24 -4.18 3.09
C PRO A 217 3.96 -3.44 2.71
N GLU A 218 4.09 -2.31 2.04
CA GLU A 218 3.00 -1.44 1.62
C GLU A 218 3.35 -0.66 0.34
N ARG A 219 2.35 0.04 -0.24
CA ARG A 219 2.53 0.75 -1.51
C ARG A 219 3.55 1.89 -1.45
N HIS A 220 3.69 2.52 -0.28
CA HIS A 220 4.59 3.66 -0.07
C HIS A 220 6.00 3.26 0.33
N LEU A 221 6.29 1.95 0.51
CA LEU A 221 7.57 1.49 1.02
C LEU A 221 8.14 0.33 0.19
N LEU A 222 9.31 0.57 -0.38
CA LEU A 222 10.24 -0.43 -0.88
C LEU A 222 11.47 -0.40 0.03
N VAL A 223 11.81 -1.52 0.64
CA VAL A 223 13.02 -1.67 1.45
C VAL A 223 13.88 -2.80 0.92
N ALA A 224 15.19 -2.59 0.90
CA ALA A 224 16.16 -3.62 0.53
C ALA A 224 17.38 -3.60 1.44
N GLY A 225 17.95 -4.77 1.72
CA GLY A 225 19.09 -4.89 2.61
C GLY A 225 20.04 -6.01 2.21
N THR A 226 21.29 -5.94 2.69
CA THR A 226 22.32 -6.94 2.43
C THR A 226 22.32 -8.01 3.50
N LEU A 227 22.03 -9.26 3.14
CA LEU A 227 22.20 -10.43 4.01
C LEU A 227 23.59 -11.04 3.78
N ARG A 228 24.48 -10.88 4.74
CA ARG A 228 25.81 -11.48 4.72
C ARG A 228 25.75 -12.95 5.15
N PRO A 229 26.68 -13.80 4.67
CA PRO A 229 26.68 -15.23 5.00
C PRO A 229 26.84 -15.53 6.51
N ASP A 230 27.47 -14.62 7.23
CA ASP A 230 27.78 -14.73 8.67
C ASP A 230 26.75 -14.02 9.58
N ASP A 231 25.73 -13.35 9.01
CA ASP A 231 24.75 -12.57 9.76
C ASP A 231 23.31 -13.13 9.60
N THR A 232 23.10 -14.36 10.01
CA THR A 232 21.78 -15.00 9.95
C THR A 232 20.73 -14.28 10.81
N ALA A 233 21.14 -13.56 11.86
CA ALA A 233 20.25 -12.77 12.68
C ALA A 233 19.63 -11.59 11.92
N TYR A 234 20.32 -11.06 10.91
CA TYR A 234 19.79 -9.97 10.09
C TYR A 234 18.56 -10.37 9.29
N ALA A 235 18.51 -11.59 8.76
CA ALA A 235 17.34 -12.08 8.03
C ALA A 235 16.07 -12.06 8.91
N ALA A 236 16.19 -12.48 10.18
CA ALA A 236 15.07 -12.45 11.12
C ALA A 236 14.63 -11.02 11.44
N LEU A 237 15.58 -10.10 11.70
CA LEU A 237 15.29 -8.69 11.95
C LEU A 237 14.64 -8.01 10.75
N PHE A 238 15.12 -8.30 9.53
CA PHE A 238 14.55 -7.76 8.30
C PHE A 238 13.10 -8.27 8.10
N ALA A 239 12.86 -9.57 8.35
CA ALA A 239 11.52 -10.14 8.27
C ALA A 239 10.55 -9.55 9.31
N GLU A 240 11.03 -9.33 10.55
CA GLU A 240 10.25 -8.67 11.60
C GLU A 240 9.89 -7.23 11.20
N PHE A 241 10.84 -6.49 10.67
CA PHE A 241 10.60 -5.14 10.15
C PHE A 241 9.52 -5.12 9.05
N VAL A 242 9.64 -5.99 8.02
CA VAL A 242 8.65 -6.09 6.94
C VAL A 242 7.26 -6.44 7.47
N LEU A 243 7.20 -7.38 8.43
CA LEU A 243 5.95 -7.79 9.07
C LEU A 243 5.30 -6.65 9.86
N GLU A 244 6.08 -5.89 10.62
CA GLU A 244 5.63 -4.75 11.41
C GLU A 244 5.08 -3.64 10.51
N GLN A 245 5.85 -3.25 9.49
CA GLN A 245 5.43 -2.21 8.53
C GLN A 245 4.14 -2.62 7.80
N SER A 246 4.05 -3.86 7.33
CA SER A 246 2.83 -4.36 6.68
C SER A 246 1.63 -4.43 7.64
N GLY A 247 1.87 -4.69 8.93
CA GLY A 247 0.81 -4.78 9.94
C GLY A 247 0.19 -3.44 10.30
N GLY A 248 0.94 -2.35 10.15
CA GLY A 248 0.50 -0.98 10.41
C GLY A 248 0.01 -0.21 9.18
N ALA A 249 0.13 -0.81 7.99
CA ALA A 249 -0.14 -0.14 6.73
C ALA A 249 -1.64 -0.05 6.40
N ASP A 250 -2.04 1.08 5.82
CA ASP A 250 -3.40 1.26 5.28
C ASP A 250 -3.60 0.44 3.98
N GLU A 251 -2.55 0.33 3.15
CA GLU A 251 -2.56 -0.42 1.90
C GLU A 251 -1.43 -1.47 1.88
N PRO A 252 -1.54 -2.56 2.69
CA PRO A 252 -0.52 -3.59 2.76
C PRO A 252 -0.42 -4.36 1.44
N ILE A 253 0.81 -4.72 1.04
CA ILE A 253 1.08 -5.53 -0.15
C ILE A 253 1.47 -6.94 0.24
N ASP A 254 2.61 -7.11 0.94
CA ASP A 254 3.08 -8.43 1.31
C ASP A 254 3.87 -8.40 2.64
N ARG A 255 3.83 -9.52 3.35
CA ARG A 255 4.56 -9.73 4.61
C ARG A 255 5.78 -10.61 4.43
N ARG A 256 5.94 -11.19 3.24
CA ARG A 256 7.09 -12.03 2.91
C ARG A 256 8.32 -11.18 2.68
N VAL A 257 9.45 -11.79 2.93
CA VAL A 257 10.73 -11.29 2.44
C VAL A 257 11.01 -11.95 1.09
N PHE A 258 11.49 -11.16 0.18
CA PHE A 258 11.95 -11.60 -1.13
C PHE A 258 13.47 -11.48 -1.24
N GLU A 259 14.02 -12.06 -2.28
CA GLU A 259 15.44 -11.98 -2.63
C GLU A 259 15.58 -11.61 -4.10
N LEU A 260 16.60 -10.82 -4.43
CA LEU A 260 16.99 -10.60 -5.82
C LEU A 260 18.06 -11.63 -6.23
N VAL A 261 17.67 -12.53 -7.14
CA VAL A 261 18.53 -13.54 -7.73
C VAL A 261 18.55 -13.32 -9.24
N ASP A 262 19.73 -13.10 -9.82
CA ASP A 262 19.90 -12.83 -11.26
C ASP A 262 18.96 -11.73 -11.79
N GLY A 263 18.74 -10.69 -10.99
CA GLY A 263 17.86 -9.56 -11.32
C GLY A 263 16.37 -9.89 -11.27
N GLN A 264 15.97 -11.06 -10.78
CA GLN A 264 14.59 -11.46 -10.57
C GLN A 264 14.26 -11.47 -9.08
N LEU A 265 13.03 -11.04 -8.76
CA LEU A 265 12.51 -11.17 -7.40
C LEU A 265 11.99 -12.59 -7.20
N VAL A 266 12.46 -13.25 -6.15
CA VAL A 266 12.03 -14.60 -5.76
C VAL A 266 11.67 -14.63 -4.28
N ASP A 267 10.88 -15.62 -3.84
CA ASP A 267 10.62 -15.80 -2.42
C ASP A 267 11.92 -16.14 -1.68
N PHE A 268 12.20 -15.43 -0.59
CA PHE A 268 13.38 -15.73 0.23
C PHE A 268 13.18 -17.05 0.97
N ALA A 269 14.04 -18.01 0.67
CA ALA A 269 14.18 -19.24 1.45
C ALA A 269 15.27 -19.01 2.49
N GLY A 270 14.84 -18.77 3.74
CA GLY A 270 15.69 -18.52 4.89
C GLY A 270 16.61 -19.68 5.26
#